data_9bf8c27fe51e2d315e832a4ca1ed2531
#
_entry.id   9bf8c27fe51e2d315e832a4ca1ed2531
#
_cell.length_a   1.000
_cell.length_b   1.000
_cell.length_c   1.000
_cell.angle_alpha   90.00
_cell.angle_beta   90.00
_cell.angle_gamma   90.00
#
_symmetry.space_group_name_H-M   'P 1'
#
loop_
_entity.id
_entity.type
_entity.pdbx_description
1 polymer ?
#
loop_
_entity_poly.entity_id
_entity_poly.type
_entity_poly.pdbx_seq_one_letter_code
_entity_poly.pdbx_strand_id
1 'polypeptide(L)'
;RQILAIIPIVNIVVRIIQLILIVMIAIVKYVLLLPKWITYYFDSRRREYAADAYAVSVGLGREVRDGLVSLGLATEQIGILENGELYDCESTGFFSRLFITHPKMIKRIQRINEGIEVYNLKQSLKENR
;
A
#
# COMPACT_ATOMS: atom_id res chain seq x y z
N ARG A 1 56.92 25.51 -17.53
CA ARG A 1 56.38 25.44 -16.14
C ARG A 1 54.87 25.66 -16.05
N GLN A 2 54.25 26.45 -16.92
CA GLN A 2 52.79 26.72 -16.91
C GLN A 2 51.94 25.52 -17.36
N ILE A 3 52.38 24.69 -18.31
CA ILE A 3 51.67 23.53 -18.84
C ILE A 3 51.47 22.43 -17.77
N LEU A 4 52.46 22.26 -16.89
CA LEU A 4 52.38 21.26 -15.79
C LEU A 4 51.31 21.61 -14.71
N ALA A 5 50.96 22.89 -14.55
CA ALA A 5 49.92 23.33 -13.62
C ALA A 5 48.48 23.17 -14.17
N ILE A 6 48.32 23.07 -15.49
CA ILE A 6 47.02 22.95 -16.17
C ILE A 6 46.45 21.51 -16.03
N ILE A 7 47.32 20.50 -16.05
CA ILE A 7 46.92 19.08 -16.01
C ILE A 7 46.06 18.75 -14.77
N PRO A 8 46.43 19.12 -13.53
CA PRO A 8 45.60 18.82 -12.36
C PRO A 8 44.25 19.56 -12.37
N ILE A 9 44.20 20.79 -12.90
CA ILE A 9 43.00 21.58 -13.00
C ILE A 9 42.00 20.92 -13.98
N VAL A 10 42.48 20.48 -15.15
CA VAL A 10 41.67 19.76 -16.13
C VAL A 10 41.11 18.46 -15.53
N ASN A 11 41.92 17.70 -14.80
CA ASN A 11 41.45 16.47 -14.12
C ASN A 11 40.37 16.76 -13.09
N ILE A 12 40.46 17.83 -12.32
CA ILE A 12 39.44 18.23 -11.36
C ILE A 12 38.14 18.56 -12.08
N VAL A 13 38.21 19.37 -13.16
CA VAL A 13 37.03 19.74 -13.95
C VAL A 13 36.35 18.51 -14.56
N VAL A 14 37.12 17.58 -15.12
CA VAL A 14 36.59 16.31 -15.67
C VAL A 14 35.88 15.48 -14.59
N ARG A 15 36.46 15.36 -13.39
CA ARG A 15 35.85 14.65 -12.28
C ARG A 15 34.54 15.30 -11.81
N ILE A 16 34.46 16.61 -11.76
CA ILE A 16 33.24 17.34 -11.42
C ILE A 16 32.16 17.08 -12.48
N ILE A 17 32.48 17.13 -13.76
CA ILE A 17 31.53 16.80 -14.84
C ILE A 17 31.05 15.38 -14.76
N GLN A 18 31.94 14.41 -14.50
CA GLN A 18 31.57 13.02 -14.30
C GLN A 18 30.61 12.83 -13.12
N LEU A 19 30.87 13.49 -11.99
CA LEU A 19 30.01 13.44 -10.82
C LEU A 19 28.61 13.99 -11.12
N ILE A 20 28.54 15.16 -11.81
CA ILE A 20 27.27 15.75 -12.22
C ILE A 20 26.49 14.80 -13.13
N LEU A 21 27.14 14.16 -14.10
CA LEU A 21 26.52 13.18 -14.99
C LEU A 21 25.96 11.97 -14.22
N ILE A 22 26.71 11.43 -13.27
CA ILE A 22 26.27 10.31 -12.44
C ILE A 22 25.03 10.70 -11.63
N VAL A 23 25.05 11.86 -11.00
CA VAL A 23 23.90 12.38 -10.24
C VAL A 23 22.68 12.59 -11.13
N MET A 24 22.85 13.17 -12.32
CA MET A 24 21.77 13.37 -13.28
C MET A 24 21.16 12.04 -13.73
N ILE A 25 21.99 11.05 -14.07
CA ILE A 25 21.52 9.70 -14.43
C ILE A 25 20.75 9.04 -13.27
N ALA A 26 21.25 9.19 -12.04
CA ALA A 26 20.57 8.68 -10.85
C ALA A 26 19.19 9.32 -10.67
N ILE A 27 19.08 10.65 -10.78
CA ILE A 27 17.82 11.38 -10.69
C ILE A 27 16.83 10.90 -11.74
N VAL A 28 17.24 10.82 -13.00
CA VAL A 28 16.39 10.34 -14.11
C VAL A 28 15.92 8.92 -13.85
N LYS A 29 16.81 8.04 -13.41
CA LYS A 29 16.44 6.64 -13.05
C LYS A 29 15.39 6.58 -11.94
N TYR A 30 15.57 7.37 -10.88
CA TYR A 30 14.58 7.40 -9.78
C TYR A 30 13.25 7.99 -10.23
N VAL A 31 13.25 9.07 -11.00
CA VAL A 31 12.02 9.68 -11.55
C VAL A 31 11.27 8.72 -12.45
N LEU A 32 11.95 7.93 -13.28
CA LEU A 32 11.32 6.91 -14.15
C LEU A 32 10.80 5.70 -13.36
N LEU A 33 11.37 5.37 -12.19
CA LEU A 33 10.91 4.27 -11.35
C LEU A 33 9.71 4.65 -10.46
N LEU A 34 9.52 5.94 -10.14
CA LEU A 34 8.42 6.43 -9.31
C LEU A 34 7.02 5.99 -9.80
N PRO A 35 6.67 6.14 -11.11
CA PRO A 35 5.36 5.72 -11.59
C PRO A 35 5.12 4.22 -11.42
N LYS A 36 6.14 3.39 -11.64
CA LYS A 36 6.05 1.94 -11.44
C LYS A 36 5.80 1.58 -9.97
N TRP A 37 6.43 2.26 -9.04
CA TRP A 37 6.23 2.10 -7.61
C TRP A 37 4.81 2.51 -7.20
N ILE A 38 4.38 3.66 -7.65
CA ILE A 38 3.04 4.19 -7.37
C ILE A 38 1.96 3.23 -7.90
N THR A 39 2.06 2.79 -9.16
CA THR A 39 1.09 1.85 -9.74
C THR A 39 1.08 0.51 -9.00
N TYR A 40 2.24 -0.01 -8.59
CA TYR A 40 2.33 -1.24 -7.81
C TYR A 40 1.57 -1.13 -6.47
N TYR A 41 1.75 -0.03 -5.73
CA TYR A 41 1.05 0.19 -4.46
C TYR A 41 -0.47 0.32 -4.62
N PHE A 42 -0.92 1.08 -5.62
CA PHE A 42 -2.35 1.24 -5.87
C PHE A 42 -2.99 -0.07 -6.35
N ASP A 43 -2.32 -0.82 -7.21
CA ASP A 43 -2.83 -2.08 -7.75
C ASP A 43 -2.90 -3.17 -6.68
N SER A 44 -1.92 -3.26 -5.79
CA SER A 44 -1.94 -4.20 -4.66
C SER A 44 -3.18 -4.00 -3.77
N ARG A 45 -3.43 -2.77 -3.33
CA ARG A 45 -4.61 -2.45 -2.51
C ARG A 45 -5.92 -2.73 -3.23
N ARG A 46 -6.00 -2.41 -4.52
CA ARG A 46 -7.18 -2.64 -5.34
C ARG A 46 -7.48 -4.12 -5.49
N ARG A 47 -6.47 -4.95 -5.66
CA ARG A 47 -6.62 -6.42 -5.76
C ARG A 47 -7.15 -7.02 -4.48
N GLU A 48 -6.69 -6.58 -3.32
CA GLU A 48 -7.20 -7.07 -2.04
C GLU A 48 -8.67 -6.71 -1.83
N TYR A 49 -9.07 -5.48 -2.11
CA TYR A 49 -10.48 -5.09 -2.06
C TYR A 49 -11.35 -5.84 -3.08
N ALA A 50 -10.82 -6.12 -4.26
CA ALA A 50 -11.52 -6.91 -5.27
C ALA A 50 -11.70 -8.36 -4.83
N ALA A 51 -10.69 -8.96 -4.20
CA ALA A 51 -10.77 -10.31 -3.65
C ALA A 51 -11.79 -10.39 -2.50
N ASP A 52 -11.80 -9.40 -1.61
CA ASP A 52 -12.78 -9.31 -0.52
C ASP A 52 -14.22 -9.18 -1.07
N ALA A 53 -14.42 -8.31 -2.06
CA ALA A 53 -15.72 -8.14 -2.70
C ALA A 53 -16.19 -9.40 -3.44
N TYR A 54 -15.26 -10.12 -4.08
CA TYR A 54 -15.57 -11.41 -4.71
C TYR A 54 -16.00 -12.44 -3.67
N ALA A 55 -15.28 -12.57 -2.56
CA ALA A 55 -15.64 -13.49 -1.48
C ALA A 55 -17.05 -13.21 -0.94
N VAL A 56 -17.41 -11.94 -0.74
CA VAL A 56 -18.78 -11.55 -0.36
C VAL A 56 -19.79 -11.97 -1.42
N SER A 57 -19.48 -11.79 -2.70
CA SER A 57 -20.40 -12.09 -3.81
C SER A 57 -20.74 -13.58 -3.94
N VAL A 58 -19.83 -14.45 -3.51
CA VAL A 58 -20.03 -15.93 -3.49
C VAL A 58 -20.52 -16.45 -2.14
N GLY A 59 -20.81 -15.56 -1.18
CA GLY A 59 -21.38 -15.93 0.12
C GLY A 59 -20.34 -16.25 1.22
N LEU A 60 -19.05 -16.11 0.93
CA LEU A 60 -17.93 -16.36 1.87
C LEU A 60 -17.48 -15.11 2.63
N GLY A 61 -18.27 -14.05 2.64
CA GLY A 61 -17.91 -12.79 3.28
C GLY A 61 -17.67 -12.91 4.78
N ARG A 62 -18.46 -13.71 5.49
CA ARG A 62 -18.33 -13.90 6.95
C ARG A 62 -17.02 -14.61 7.29
N GLU A 63 -16.69 -15.68 6.59
CA GLU A 63 -15.50 -16.48 6.80
C GLU A 63 -14.22 -15.64 6.56
N VAL A 64 -14.21 -14.84 5.49
CA VAL A 64 -13.09 -13.93 5.20
C VAL A 64 -12.99 -12.83 6.26
N ARG A 65 -14.09 -12.24 6.69
CA ARG A 65 -14.12 -11.26 7.78
C ARG A 65 -13.53 -11.85 9.08
N ASP A 66 -14.01 -13.01 9.49
CA ASP A 66 -13.58 -13.64 10.74
C ASP A 66 -12.11 -14.05 10.69
N GLY A 67 -11.64 -14.50 9.52
CA GLY A 67 -10.23 -14.75 9.28
C GLY A 67 -9.36 -13.48 9.37
N LEU A 68 -9.83 -12.36 8.82
CA LEU A 68 -9.14 -11.07 8.92
C LEU A 68 -9.13 -10.54 10.37
N VAL A 69 -10.22 -10.67 11.10
CA VAL A 69 -10.27 -10.31 12.53
C VAL A 69 -9.26 -11.12 13.32
N SER A 70 -9.26 -12.45 13.15
CA SER A 70 -8.33 -13.33 13.85
C SER A 70 -6.87 -13.02 13.52
N LEU A 71 -6.57 -12.76 12.24
CA LEU A 71 -5.23 -12.38 11.79
C LEU A 71 -4.82 -11.02 12.35
N GLY A 72 -5.72 -10.04 12.31
CA GLY A 72 -5.46 -8.69 12.80
C GLY A 72 -5.21 -8.63 14.30
N LEU A 73 -5.91 -9.44 15.09
CA LEU A 73 -5.67 -9.61 16.52
C LEU A 73 -4.33 -10.31 16.78
N ALA A 74 -4.04 -11.39 16.05
CA ALA A 74 -2.78 -12.13 16.20
C ALA A 74 -1.54 -11.31 15.80
N THR A 75 -1.70 -10.36 14.90
CA THR A 75 -0.62 -9.46 14.44
C THR A 75 -0.62 -8.10 15.12
N GLU A 76 -1.47 -7.90 16.14
CA GLU A 76 -1.63 -6.64 16.87
C GLU A 76 -1.94 -5.41 15.99
N GLN A 77 -2.50 -5.64 14.80
CA GLN A 77 -2.92 -4.57 13.90
C GLN A 77 -4.27 -3.97 14.29
N ILE A 78 -5.11 -4.76 14.91
CA ILE A 78 -6.41 -4.34 15.47
C ILE A 78 -6.53 -4.78 16.93
N GLY A 79 -7.30 -4.04 17.69
CA GLY A 79 -7.69 -4.39 19.05
C GLY A 79 -9.22 -4.40 19.19
N ILE A 80 -9.70 -4.91 20.31
CA ILE A 80 -11.12 -4.96 20.66
C ILE A 80 -11.32 -4.07 21.91
N LEU A 81 -12.24 -3.12 21.81
CA LEU A 81 -12.70 -2.33 22.95
C LEU A 81 -13.61 -3.14 23.86
N GLU A 82 -13.85 -2.66 25.09
CA GLU A 82 -14.75 -3.31 26.05
C GLU A 82 -16.19 -3.48 25.51
N ASN A 83 -16.63 -2.59 24.62
CA ASN A 83 -17.92 -2.66 23.96
C ASN A 83 -17.95 -3.64 22.75
N GLY A 84 -16.85 -4.34 22.45
CA GLY A 84 -16.72 -5.25 21.33
C GLY A 84 -16.38 -4.61 19.98
N GLU A 85 -16.20 -3.28 19.93
CA GLU A 85 -15.80 -2.59 18.71
C GLU A 85 -14.33 -2.81 18.39
N LEU A 86 -14.02 -2.96 17.09
CA LEU A 86 -12.65 -3.09 16.61
C LEU A 86 -12.02 -1.71 16.42
N TYR A 87 -10.79 -1.55 16.86
CA TYR A 87 -10.00 -0.34 16.62
C TYR A 87 -8.65 -0.65 15.98
N ASP A 88 -8.10 0.36 15.32
CA ASP A 88 -6.81 0.28 14.63
C ASP A 88 -5.67 0.54 15.61
N CYS A 89 -4.82 -0.45 15.85
CA CYS A 89 -3.64 -0.33 16.70
C CYS A 89 -2.45 0.32 15.99
N GLU A 90 -2.46 0.35 14.64
CA GLU A 90 -1.38 0.96 13.88
C GLU A 90 -1.43 2.50 13.93
N SER A 91 -0.69 3.09 14.86
CA SER A 91 -0.36 4.53 14.84
C SER A 91 0.73 4.80 13.80
N THR A 92 0.37 4.70 12.53
CA THR A 92 1.34 4.95 11.46
C THR A 92 1.45 6.45 11.18
N GLY A 93 2.67 7.01 11.30
CA GLY A 93 2.96 8.37 10.88
C GLY A 93 2.67 8.57 9.37
N PHE A 94 2.51 9.84 8.96
CA PHE A 94 2.16 10.18 7.57
C PHE A 94 3.07 9.49 6.54
N PHE A 95 4.37 9.43 6.78
CA PHE A 95 5.33 8.80 5.86
C PHE A 95 5.21 7.27 5.80
N SER A 96 4.95 6.60 6.91
CA SER A 96 4.75 5.14 6.88
C SER A 96 3.50 4.74 6.10
N ARG A 97 2.45 5.58 6.08
CA ARG A 97 1.25 5.36 5.26
C ARG A 97 1.52 5.34 3.76
N LEU A 98 2.53 6.07 3.29
CA LEU A 98 2.92 6.07 1.88
C LEU A 98 3.55 4.75 1.44
N PHE A 99 4.17 4.01 2.36
CA PHE A 99 4.90 2.77 2.08
C PHE A 99 4.14 1.50 2.46
N ILE A 100 2.94 1.62 3.05
CA ILE A 100 2.09 0.46 3.36
C ILE A 100 1.51 -0.08 2.04
N THR A 101 1.93 -1.28 1.67
CA THR A 101 1.47 -1.98 0.45
C THR A 101 0.05 -2.52 0.57
N HIS A 102 -0.37 -2.84 1.80
CA HIS A 102 -1.67 -3.42 2.09
C HIS A 102 -2.67 -2.38 2.63
N PRO A 103 -3.95 -2.48 2.32
CA PRO A 103 -4.96 -1.64 2.97
C PRO A 103 -5.07 -2.00 4.46
N LYS A 104 -5.40 -1.01 5.30
CA LYS A 104 -5.60 -1.25 6.72
C LYS A 104 -6.65 -2.35 6.96
N MET A 105 -6.33 -3.28 7.86
CA MET A 105 -7.18 -4.42 8.18
C MET A 105 -8.58 -3.99 8.59
N ILE A 106 -8.68 -2.98 9.43
CA ILE A 106 -9.97 -2.43 9.89
C ILE A 106 -10.86 -1.94 8.74
N LYS A 107 -10.27 -1.30 7.70
CA LYS A 107 -11.02 -0.84 6.54
C LYS A 107 -11.51 -1.99 5.66
N ARG A 108 -10.75 -3.07 5.55
CA ARG A 108 -11.15 -4.28 4.83
C ARG A 108 -12.34 -4.91 5.53
N ILE A 109 -12.26 -5.10 6.86
CA ILE A 109 -13.33 -5.66 7.69
C ILE A 109 -14.62 -4.84 7.56
N GLN A 110 -14.53 -3.50 7.64
CA GLN A 110 -15.68 -2.61 7.47
C GLN A 110 -16.36 -2.80 6.11
N ARG A 111 -15.58 -2.78 5.02
CA ARG A 111 -16.13 -2.99 3.66
C ARG A 111 -16.76 -4.36 3.46
N ILE A 112 -16.19 -5.39 4.05
CA ILE A 112 -16.76 -6.74 4.00
C ILE A 112 -18.10 -6.77 4.74
N ASN A 113 -18.21 -6.13 5.91
CA ASN A 113 -19.47 -6.04 6.66
C ASN A 113 -20.55 -5.34 5.84
N GLU A 114 -20.26 -4.17 5.26
CA GLU A 114 -21.18 -3.47 4.37
C GLU A 114 -21.62 -4.35 3.18
N GLY A 115 -20.66 -5.06 2.59
CA GLY A 115 -20.93 -6.00 1.50
C GLY A 115 -21.84 -7.16 1.91
N ILE A 116 -21.65 -7.73 3.09
CA ILE A 116 -22.50 -8.80 3.64
C ILE A 116 -23.94 -8.32 3.83
N GLU A 117 -24.13 -7.11 4.36
CA GLU A 117 -25.47 -6.52 4.52
C GLU A 117 -26.19 -6.39 3.18
N VAL A 118 -25.50 -5.84 2.17
CA VAL A 118 -26.04 -5.72 0.81
C VAL A 118 -26.34 -7.08 0.19
N TYR A 119 -25.48 -8.07 0.39
CA TYR A 119 -25.68 -9.43 -0.10
C TYR A 119 -26.94 -10.07 0.53
N ASN A 120 -27.08 -10.00 1.85
CA ASN A 120 -28.24 -10.53 2.56
C ASN A 120 -29.55 -9.86 2.11
N LEU A 121 -29.53 -8.53 1.94
CA LEU A 121 -30.70 -7.79 1.42
C LEU A 121 -31.10 -8.26 0.02
N LYS A 122 -30.14 -8.49 -0.86
CA LYS A 122 -30.39 -9.01 -2.21
C LYS A 122 -30.99 -10.42 -2.19
N GLN A 123 -30.56 -11.27 -1.27
CA GLN A 123 -31.12 -12.62 -1.13
C GLN A 123 -32.55 -12.58 -0.65
N SER A 124 -32.86 -11.79 0.38
CA SER A 124 -34.23 -11.63 0.88
C SER A 124 -35.21 -11.08 -0.16
N LEU A 125 -34.74 -10.17 -1.03
CA LEU A 125 -35.54 -9.65 -2.13
C LEU A 125 -35.80 -10.68 -3.24
N LYS A 126 -34.94 -11.67 -3.42
CA LYS A 126 -35.15 -12.78 -4.37
C LYS A 126 -36.14 -13.83 -3.84
N GLU A 127 -36.10 -14.11 -2.53
CA GLU A 127 -36.99 -15.07 -1.88
C GLU A 127 -38.45 -14.57 -1.82
N ASN A 128 -38.65 -13.25 -1.81
CA ASN A 128 -39.96 -12.62 -1.76
C ASN A 128 -40.60 -12.40 -3.16
N ARG A 129 -40.00 -12.93 -4.24
CA ARG A 129 -40.57 -12.92 -5.60
C ARG A 129 -41.04 -14.29 -6.03
#